data_3a19e9308965fabadf00903876e18d34
#
_entry.id   3a19e9308965fabadf00903876e18d34
#
_cell.length_a   1.000
_cell.length_b   1.000
_cell.length_c   1.000
_cell.angle_alpha   90.00
_cell.angle_beta   90.00
_cell.angle_gamma   90.00
#
_symmetry.space_group_name_H-M   'P 1'
#
loop_
_entity.id
_entity.type
_entity.pdbx_description
1 polymer ?
#
loop_
_entity_poly.entity_id
_entity_poly.type
_entity_poly.pdbx_seq_one_letter_code
_entity_poly.pdbx_strand_id
1 'polypeptide(L)'
;SGRHYPDGIPPQSIRPEFIAAMRRDAEALLAPQWAEMVMSCEQPLFQPIGDLVSPEMAVGRVALLGDAAFVARPHAARGAIKAGHDAIALAAAFSPGRVIESLRRYDELRRAPNLAVVAEGRRLGAYLEGKTSRLADPSAFMGENGGVELSDVDGGLFFRLLADAGISGAQGSG
;
A
#
# COMPACT_ATOMS: atom_id res chain seq x y z
N SER A 1 -29.60 -7.80 7.98
CA SER A 1 -30.00 -7.57 6.60
C SER A 1 -28.98 -8.24 5.69
N GLY A 2 -29.38 -9.05 4.72
CA GLY A 2 -28.46 -9.75 3.80
C GLY A 2 -27.86 -8.84 2.70
N ARG A 3 -27.71 -7.55 2.95
CA ARG A 3 -27.13 -6.61 1.98
C ARG A 3 -25.63 -6.81 1.88
N HIS A 4 -25.14 -7.07 0.68
CA HIS A 4 -23.72 -7.23 0.37
C HIS A 4 -23.10 -5.90 -0.06
N TYR A 5 -21.88 -5.61 0.39
CA TYR A 5 -21.13 -4.38 0.11
C TYR A 5 -19.74 -4.77 -0.43
N PRO A 6 -19.60 -5.05 -1.72
CA PRO A 6 -18.34 -5.53 -2.30
C PRO A 6 -17.21 -4.49 -2.20
N ASP A 7 -17.55 -3.20 -2.31
CA ASP A 7 -16.59 -2.10 -2.36
C ASP A 7 -16.43 -1.37 -1.01
N GLY A 8 -16.93 -1.97 0.08
CA GLY A 8 -16.91 -1.38 1.41
C GLY A 8 -18.24 -0.77 1.82
N ILE A 9 -18.37 -0.45 3.11
CA ILE A 9 -19.59 0.13 3.68
C ILE A 9 -19.39 1.63 3.82
N PRO A 10 -20.19 2.46 3.12
CA PRO A 10 -20.13 3.92 3.31
C PRO A 10 -20.38 4.29 4.78
N PRO A 11 -19.74 5.35 5.31
CA PRO A 11 -19.84 5.72 6.72
C PRO A 11 -21.29 5.83 7.22
N GLN A 12 -22.15 6.46 6.43
CA GLN A 12 -23.58 6.64 6.74
C GLN A 12 -24.40 5.33 6.76
N SER A 13 -23.86 4.24 6.25
CA SER A 13 -24.50 2.93 6.20
C SER A 13 -24.02 1.97 7.29
N ILE A 14 -23.03 2.39 8.08
CA ILE A 14 -22.55 1.61 9.22
C ILE A 14 -23.57 1.74 10.34
N ARG A 15 -24.07 0.60 10.81
CA ARG A 15 -25.07 0.60 11.87
C ARG A 15 -24.47 1.02 13.21
N PRO A 16 -25.19 1.83 14.02
CA PRO A 16 -24.69 2.37 15.30
C PRO A 16 -24.17 1.31 16.27
N GLU A 17 -24.77 0.11 16.26
CA GLU A 17 -24.33 -0.99 17.12
C GLU A 17 -22.91 -1.49 16.83
N PHE A 18 -22.46 -1.41 15.58
CA PHE A 18 -21.07 -1.78 15.21
C PHE A 18 -20.08 -0.68 15.62
N ILE A 19 -20.48 0.59 15.52
CA ILE A 19 -19.66 1.70 16.01
C ILE A 19 -19.52 1.60 17.53
N ALA A 20 -20.61 1.31 18.24
CA ALA A 20 -20.58 1.11 19.69
C ALA A 20 -19.73 -0.11 20.09
N ALA A 21 -19.79 -1.21 19.34
CA ALA A 21 -18.94 -2.38 19.57
C ALA A 21 -17.47 -2.05 19.37
N MET A 22 -17.11 -1.41 18.25
CA MET A 22 -15.73 -0.97 17.96
C MET A 22 -15.16 -0.09 19.09
N ARG A 23 -15.95 0.84 19.61
CA ARG A 23 -15.53 1.72 20.72
C ARG A 23 -15.28 0.94 22.02
N ARG A 24 -16.20 0.04 22.40
CA ARG A 24 -15.99 -0.84 23.58
C ARG A 24 -14.74 -1.71 23.43
N ASP A 25 -14.52 -2.27 22.24
CA ASP A 25 -13.35 -3.11 21.96
C ASP A 25 -12.05 -2.27 22.02
N ALA A 26 -12.10 -1.04 21.53
CA ALA A 26 -10.97 -0.12 21.64
C ALA A 26 -10.59 0.21 23.09
N GLU A 27 -11.59 0.49 23.94
CA GLU A 27 -11.37 0.75 25.39
C GLU A 27 -10.79 -0.50 26.11
N ALA A 28 -11.24 -1.68 25.71
CA ALA A 28 -10.83 -2.93 26.36
C ALA A 28 -9.46 -3.45 25.90
N LEU A 29 -9.07 -3.21 24.65
CA LEU A 29 -7.95 -3.88 24.01
C LEU A 29 -6.77 -2.96 23.67
N LEU A 30 -6.99 -1.65 23.54
CA LEU A 30 -5.96 -0.71 23.11
C LEU A 30 -5.34 0.06 24.29
N ALA A 31 -4.12 0.52 24.11
CA ALA A 31 -3.53 1.50 25.02
C ALA A 31 -4.39 2.78 25.05
N PRO A 32 -4.46 3.50 26.19
CA PRO A 32 -5.38 4.62 26.37
C PRO A 32 -5.34 5.67 25.26
N GLN A 33 -4.15 6.00 24.76
CA GLN A 33 -3.95 7.00 23.70
C GLN A 33 -4.61 6.57 22.38
N TRP A 34 -4.52 5.28 22.02
CA TRP A 34 -5.15 4.74 20.84
C TRP A 34 -6.66 4.58 21.00
N ALA A 35 -7.11 4.20 22.19
CA ALA A 35 -8.53 4.16 22.51
C ALA A 35 -9.17 5.55 22.37
N GLU A 36 -8.53 6.60 22.88
CA GLU A 36 -8.99 7.98 22.73
C GLU A 36 -9.11 8.40 21.26
N MET A 37 -8.14 8.04 20.41
CA MET A 37 -8.22 8.29 18.97
C MET A 37 -9.43 7.60 18.34
N VAL A 38 -9.71 6.35 18.69
CA VAL A 38 -10.87 5.62 18.17
C VAL A 38 -12.17 6.24 18.67
N MET A 39 -12.23 6.65 19.96
CA MET A 39 -13.39 7.29 20.56
C MET A 39 -13.71 8.65 19.92
N SER A 40 -12.68 9.40 19.50
CA SER A 40 -12.85 10.70 18.83
C SER A 40 -13.29 10.58 17.36
N CYS A 41 -13.25 9.38 16.78
CA CYS A 41 -13.69 9.15 15.40
C CYS A 41 -15.22 9.19 15.31
N GLU A 42 -15.76 10.25 14.72
CA GLU A 42 -17.21 10.45 14.59
C GLU A 42 -17.83 9.49 13.57
N GLN A 43 -17.17 9.33 12.42
CA GLN A 43 -17.66 8.50 11.32
C GLN A 43 -16.57 7.54 10.83
N PRO A 44 -16.48 6.33 11.38
CA PRO A 44 -15.61 5.30 10.85
C PRO A 44 -16.09 4.85 9.46
N LEU A 45 -15.16 4.39 8.63
CA LEU A 45 -15.46 3.75 7.37
C LEU A 45 -15.04 2.28 7.40
N PHE A 46 -15.68 1.46 6.60
CA PHE A 46 -15.27 0.08 6.40
C PHE A 46 -14.84 -0.11 4.94
N GLN A 47 -13.56 -0.44 4.77
CA GLN A 47 -12.98 -0.73 3.47
C GLN A 47 -12.52 -2.19 3.43
N PRO A 48 -12.98 -3.00 2.48
CA PRO A 48 -12.50 -4.37 2.34
C PRO A 48 -11.04 -4.37 1.91
N ILE A 49 -10.30 -5.31 2.46
CA ILE A 49 -8.90 -5.53 2.10
C ILE A 49 -8.86 -6.53 0.94
N GLY A 50 -8.30 -6.12 -0.18
CA GLY A 50 -8.19 -6.92 -1.38
C GLY A 50 -6.85 -6.77 -2.08
N ASP A 51 -6.62 -7.62 -3.05
CA ASP A 51 -5.48 -7.54 -3.94
C ASP A 51 -5.98 -7.35 -5.37
N LEU A 52 -5.22 -6.61 -6.17
CA LEU A 52 -5.40 -6.54 -7.61
C LEU A 52 -4.06 -6.86 -8.28
N VAL A 53 -4.11 -7.64 -9.32
CA VAL A 53 -2.95 -7.98 -10.16
C VAL A 53 -3.37 -7.81 -11.61
N SER A 54 -2.84 -6.77 -12.26
CA SER A 54 -3.03 -6.60 -13.69
C SER A 54 -2.26 -7.67 -14.46
N PRO A 55 -2.83 -8.26 -15.51
CA PRO A 55 -2.11 -9.19 -16.37
C PRO A 55 -0.93 -8.55 -17.09
N GLU A 56 -1.00 -7.25 -17.38
CA GLU A 56 0.04 -6.45 -18.02
C GLU A 56 0.05 -5.05 -17.41
N MET A 57 1.24 -4.46 -17.27
CA MET A 57 1.39 -3.06 -16.83
C MET A 57 1.43 -2.10 -18.01
N ALA A 58 1.65 -2.59 -19.22
CA ALA A 58 1.69 -1.76 -20.42
C ALA A 58 1.06 -2.49 -21.61
N VAL A 59 0.14 -1.78 -22.30
CA VAL A 59 -0.53 -2.26 -23.51
C VAL A 59 -0.49 -1.14 -24.55
N GLY A 60 0.23 -1.39 -25.65
CA GLY A 60 0.40 -0.40 -26.73
C GLY A 60 1.02 0.90 -26.19
N ARG A 61 0.28 1.98 -26.15
CA ARG A 61 0.72 3.32 -25.68
C ARG A 61 0.16 3.69 -24.28
N VAL A 62 -0.43 2.73 -23.58
CA VAL A 62 -0.99 2.91 -22.25
C VAL A 62 -0.14 2.17 -21.24
N ALA A 63 0.20 2.81 -20.12
CA ALA A 63 0.84 2.19 -18.98
C ALA A 63 0.02 2.39 -17.72
N LEU A 64 -0.03 1.36 -16.90
CA LEU A 64 -0.57 1.37 -15.54
C LEU A 64 0.60 1.41 -14.56
N LEU A 65 0.46 2.15 -13.47
CA LEU A 65 1.45 2.17 -12.40
C LEU A 65 0.77 2.25 -11.02
N GLY A 66 1.51 1.91 -9.99
CA GLY A 66 0.99 1.94 -8.63
C GLY A 66 -0.22 1.02 -8.45
N ASP A 67 -1.24 1.50 -7.77
CA ASP A 67 -2.45 0.74 -7.48
C ASP A 67 -3.34 0.50 -8.71
N ALA A 68 -3.16 1.29 -9.79
CA ALA A 68 -3.82 1.01 -11.06
C ALA A 68 -3.35 -0.31 -11.70
N ALA A 69 -2.12 -0.74 -11.42
CA ALA A 69 -1.54 -1.98 -11.93
C ALA A 69 -1.61 -3.12 -10.90
N PHE A 70 -1.21 -2.84 -9.67
CA PHE A 70 -1.10 -3.83 -8.59
C PHE A 70 -1.52 -3.21 -7.27
N VAL A 71 -2.62 -3.68 -6.70
CA VAL A 71 -2.99 -3.38 -5.32
C VAL A 71 -2.47 -4.48 -4.42
N ALA A 72 -1.63 -4.14 -3.46
CA ALA A 72 -1.22 -5.04 -2.39
C ALA A 72 -1.98 -4.68 -1.10
N ARG A 73 -2.31 -5.69 -0.32
CA ARG A 73 -2.89 -5.50 1.02
C ARG A 73 -2.01 -4.59 1.88
N PRO A 74 -2.59 -3.78 2.77
CA PRO A 74 -1.85 -2.80 3.58
C PRO A 74 -0.84 -3.43 4.56
N HIS A 75 -0.94 -4.72 4.83
CA HIS A 75 -0.10 -5.46 5.77
C HIS A 75 1.41 -5.30 5.51
N ALA A 76 1.83 -5.18 4.24
CA ALA A 76 3.23 -4.98 3.87
C ALA A 76 3.69 -3.51 3.97
N ALA A 77 2.77 -2.56 4.16
CA ALA A 77 3.02 -1.10 4.19
C ALA A 77 3.82 -0.57 2.97
N ARG A 78 3.80 -1.26 1.83
CA ARG A 78 4.65 -0.98 0.66
C ARG A 78 3.93 -0.36 -0.54
N GLY A 79 2.63 -0.04 -0.43
CA GLY A 79 1.85 0.48 -1.57
C GLY A 79 2.43 1.75 -2.18
N ALA A 80 2.68 2.78 -1.36
CA ALA A 80 3.23 4.05 -1.83
C ALA A 80 4.66 3.91 -2.35
N ILE A 81 5.50 3.13 -1.66
CA ILE A 81 6.89 2.86 -2.07
C ILE A 81 6.92 2.14 -3.42
N LYS A 82 6.07 1.12 -3.59
CA LYS A 82 5.90 0.39 -4.84
C LYS A 82 5.53 1.34 -5.99
N ALA A 83 4.57 2.24 -5.77
CA ALA A 83 4.14 3.22 -6.76
C ALA A 83 5.27 4.20 -7.13
N GLY A 84 6.08 4.63 -6.16
CA GLY A 84 7.28 5.44 -6.39
C GLY A 84 8.31 4.73 -7.28
N HIS A 85 8.59 3.46 -6.99
CA HIS A 85 9.49 2.65 -7.84
C HIS A 85 8.94 2.44 -9.25
N ASP A 86 7.62 2.29 -9.40
CA ASP A 86 7.00 2.19 -10.73
C ASP A 86 7.21 3.48 -11.53
N ALA A 87 7.01 4.64 -10.90
CA ALA A 87 7.20 5.94 -11.54
C ALA A 87 8.66 6.15 -11.97
N ILE A 88 9.62 5.83 -11.10
CA ILE A 88 11.06 5.92 -11.40
C ILE A 88 11.43 5.00 -12.57
N ALA A 89 10.98 3.75 -12.54
CA ALA A 89 11.26 2.79 -13.59
C ALA A 89 10.64 3.19 -14.94
N LEU A 90 9.42 3.73 -14.92
CA LEU A 90 8.76 4.24 -16.12
C LEU A 90 9.55 5.41 -16.72
N ALA A 91 9.96 6.38 -15.88
CA ALA A 91 10.76 7.52 -16.32
C ALA A 91 12.12 7.08 -16.90
N ALA A 92 12.80 6.14 -16.24
CA ALA A 92 14.09 5.60 -16.70
C ALA A 92 13.98 4.77 -17.98
N ALA A 93 12.87 4.06 -18.20
CA ALA A 93 12.65 3.29 -19.41
C ALA A 93 12.23 4.16 -20.60
N PHE A 94 11.70 5.36 -20.35
CA PHE A 94 11.09 6.19 -21.39
C PHE A 94 12.14 6.77 -22.35
N SER A 95 11.91 6.59 -23.65
CA SER A 95 12.71 7.16 -24.73
C SER A 95 11.79 7.81 -25.75
N PRO A 96 11.96 9.12 -26.03
CA PRO A 96 11.19 9.80 -27.06
C PRO A 96 11.28 9.09 -28.41
N GLY A 97 10.16 8.96 -29.10
CA GLY A 97 10.09 8.28 -30.39
C GLY A 97 9.98 6.73 -30.31
N ARG A 98 10.25 6.13 -29.15
CA ARG A 98 10.19 4.65 -28.94
C ARG A 98 9.22 4.27 -27.81
N VAL A 99 8.05 4.89 -27.81
CA VAL A 99 7.09 4.78 -26.68
C VAL A 99 6.71 3.34 -26.38
N ILE A 100 6.32 2.56 -27.38
CA ILE A 100 5.86 1.16 -27.18
C ILE A 100 6.97 0.29 -26.59
N GLU A 101 8.20 0.43 -27.07
CA GLU A 101 9.34 -0.32 -26.54
C GLU A 101 9.68 0.11 -25.10
N SER A 102 9.62 1.40 -24.82
CA SER A 102 9.83 1.96 -23.49
C SER A 102 8.83 1.38 -22.49
N LEU A 103 7.55 1.35 -22.84
CA LEU A 103 6.50 0.85 -21.96
C LEU A 103 6.60 -0.67 -21.77
N ARG A 104 6.99 -1.43 -22.80
CA ARG A 104 7.25 -2.86 -22.66
C ARG A 104 8.41 -3.11 -21.70
N ARG A 105 9.51 -2.37 -21.83
CA ARG A 105 10.64 -2.45 -20.90
C ARG A 105 10.25 -2.13 -19.47
N TYR A 106 9.40 -1.11 -19.28
CA TYR A 106 8.85 -0.78 -17.97
C TYR A 106 8.07 -1.97 -17.36
N ASP A 107 7.18 -2.61 -18.13
CA ASP A 107 6.42 -3.79 -17.67
C ASP A 107 7.38 -4.93 -17.25
N GLU A 108 8.37 -5.25 -18.08
CA GLU A 108 9.39 -6.27 -17.80
C GLU A 108 10.16 -6.01 -16.50
N LEU A 109 10.51 -4.75 -16.24
CA LEU A 109 11.25 -4.34 -15.04
C LEU A 109 10.41 -4.39 -13.76
N ARG A 110 9.12 -4.07 -13.84
CA ARG A 110 8.30 -3.83 -12.65
C ARG A 110 7.33 -4.94 -12.28
N ARG A 111 6.98 -5.78 -13.22
CA ARG A 111 5.97 -6.82 -12.99
C ARG A 111 6.36 -7.81 -11.88
N ALA A 112 7.55 -8.39 -11.95
CA ALA A 112 7.99 -9.37 -10.95
C ALA A 112 8.15 -8.76 -9.54
N PRO A 113 8.80 -7.58 -9.35
CA PRO A 113 8.83 -6.91 -8.07
C PRO A 113 7.44 -6.59 -7.49
N ASN A 114 6.49 -6.15 -8.31
CA ASN A 114 5.14 -5.84 -7.85
C ASN A 114 4.36 -7.08 -7.45
N LEU A 115 4.50 -8.18 -8.16
CA LEU A 115 3.95 -9.49 -7.77
C LEU A 115 4.51 -9.95 -6.41
N ALA A 116 5.80 -9.74 -6.16
CA ALA A 116 6.42 -10.07 -4.88
C ALA A 116 5.80 -9.28 -3.72
N VAL A 117 5.53 -7.97 -3.90
CA VAL A 117 4.87 -7.14 -2.88
C VAL A 117 3.45 -7.64 -2.59
N VAL A 118 2.68 -8.02 -3.62
CA VAL A 118 1.33 -8.59 -3.44
C VAL A 118 1.40 -9.93 -2.68
N ALA A 119 2.34 -10.80 -3.06
CA ALA A 119 2.52 -12.10 -2.39
C ALA A 119 2.90 -11.92 -0.91
N GLU A 120 3.77 -10.97 -0.61
CA GLU A 120 4.16 -10.65 0.76
C GLU A 120 2.97 -10.11 1.58
N GLY A 121 2.19 -9.19 1.01
CA GLY A 121 0.96 -8.70 1.66
C GLY A 121 -0.03 -9.83 1.98
N ARG A 122 -0.18 -10.81 1.09
CA ARG A 122 -1.01 -12.01 1.32
C ARG A 122 -0.47 -12.87 2.45
N ARG A 123 0.84 -13.12 2.47
CA ARG A 123 1.50 -13.92 3.49
C ARG A 123 1.34 -13.31 4.88
N LEU A 124 1.58 -12.02 4.99
CA LEU A 124 1.43 -11.28 6.25
C LEU A 124 -0.02 -11.21 6.71
N GLY A 125 -0.96 -10.95 5.80
CA GLY A 125 -2.38 -10.98 6.11
C GLY A 125 -2.83 -12.33 6.65
N ALA A 126 -2.42 -13.43 6.03
CA ALA A 126 -2.73 -14.78 6.50
C ALA A 126 -2.15 -15.07 7.90
N TYR A 127 -0.97 -14.54 8.20
CA TYR A 127 -0.38 -14.64 9.53
C TYR A 127 -1.18 -13.84 10.58
N LEU A 128 -1.50 -12.58 10.29
CA LEU A 128 -2.26 -11.73 11.20
C LEU A 128 -3.70 -12.23 11.43
N GLU A 129 -4.28 -12.91 10.45
CA GLU A 129 -5.58 -13.57 10.57
C GLU A 129 -5.52 -14.92 11.29
N GLY A 130 -4.35 -15.36 11.77
CA GLY A 130 -4.16 -16.65 12.44
C GLY A 130 -4.30 -17.87 11.52
N LYS A 131 -4.33 -17.68 10.20
CA LYS A 131 -4.43 -18.76 9.22
C LYS A 131 -3.13 -19.52 8.99
N THR A 132 -2.02 -18.98 9.45
CA THR A 132 -0.70 -19.62 9.42
C THR A 132 0.12 -19.22 10.65
N SER A 133 0.80 -20.19 11.26
CA SER A 133 1.75 -19.95 12.36
C SER A 133 3.18 -19.69 11.86
N ARG A 134 3.42 -19.81 10.56
CA ARG A 134 4.74 -19.65 9.96
C ARG A 134 4.90 -18.30 9.31
N LEU A 135 5.35 -17.33 10.08
CA LEU A 135 6.32 -16.36 9.57
C LEU A 135 7.67 -17.07 9.57
N ALA A 136 8.32 -17.13 8.43
CA ALA A 136 9.63 -17.79 8.34
C ALA A 136 10.65 -17.09 9.23
N ASP A 137 10.51 -15.77 9.46
CA ASP A 137 11.27 -14.97 10.40
C ASP A 137 10.55 -13.64 10.66
N PRO A 138 10.01 -13.39 11.87
CA PRO A 138 9.43 -12.09 12.21
C PRO A 138 10.45 -10.95 12.13
N SER A 139 11.74 -11.20 12.36
CA SER A 139 12.79 -10.18 12.31
C SER A 139 13.08 -9.71 10.89
N ALA A 140 12.91 -10.57 9.89
CA ALA A 140 13.02 -10.19 8.49
C ALA A 140 11.94 -9.17 8.04
N PHE A 141 10.88 -9.01 8.83
CA PHE A 141 9.82 -8.04 8.60
C PHE A 141 10.02 -6.73 9.37
N MET A 142 10.54 -6.85 10.57
CA MET A 142 10.85 -5.74 11.45
C MET A 142 12.35 -5.47 11.35
N GLY A 143 12.92 -4.88 10.35
CA GLY A 143 14.36 -4.61 10.29
C GLY A 143 15.01 -4.47 11.67
N GLU A 144 16.27 -4.62 11.81
CA GLU A 144 16.99 -4.71 13.12
C GLU A 144 16.61 -3.62 14.15
N ASN A 145 15.93 -2.56 13.71
CA ASN A 145 15.45 -1.41 14.50
C ASN A 145 13.92 -1.32 14.65
N GLY A 146 13.16 -2.38 14.35
CA GLY A 146 11.69 -2.40 14.51
C GLY A 146 10.91 -1.49 13.55
N GLY A 147 11.55 -1.01 12.51
CA GLY A 147 10.98 -0.17 11.46
C GLY A 147 11.07 -0.84 10.09
N VAL A 148 10.20 -0.44 9.18
CA VAL A 148 10.37 -0.73 7.75
C VAL A 148 11.72 -0.14 7.35
N GLU A 149 12.68 -0.99 6.98
CA GLU A 149 13.96 -0.51 6.47
C GLU A 149 13.69 0.28 5.18
N LEU A 150 13.78 1.60 5.28
CA LEU A 150 13.70 2.51 4.14
C LEU A 150 14.98 2.48 3.29
N SER A 151 15.93 1.60 3.63
CA SER A 151 17.24 1.48 2.97
C SER A 151 17.16 1.10 1.49
N ASP A 152 16.09 0.42 1.05
CA ASP A 152 15.85 0.10 -0.36
C ASP A 152 15.18 1.25 -1.13
N VAL A 153 14.77 2.30 -0.44
CA VAL A 153 14.35 3.54 -1.07
C VAL A 153 15.55 4.48 -0.99
N ASP A 154 16.24 4.69 -2.10
CA ASP A 154 17.09 5.87 -2.20
C ASP A 154 16.19 7.11 -2.08
N GLY A 155 15.88 7.46 -0.81
CA GLY A 155 15.06 8.62 -0.48
C GLY A 155 15.63 9.89 -1.09
N GLY A 156 16.95 9.94 -1.29
CA GLY A 156 17.63 11.02 -1.97
C GLY A 156 17.24 11.12 -3.45
N LEU A 157 17.01 9.99 -4.12
CA LEU A 157 16.55 10.02 -5.53
C LEU A 157 15.09 10.47 -5.62
N PHE A 158 14.22 9.98 -4.73
CA PHE A 158 12.81 10.37 -4.70
C PHE A 158 12.65 11.88 -4.43
N PHE A 159 13.34 12.42 -3.43
CA PHE A 159 13.30 13.85 -3.13
C PHE A 159 13.96 14.71 -4.21
N ARG A 160 15.02 14.23 -4.87
CA ARG A 160 15.62 14.92 -6.05
C ARG A 160 14.64 14.99 -7.21
N LEU A 161 13.95 13.89 -7.54
CA LEU A 161 12.95 13.87 -8.60
C LEU A 161 11.76 14.79 -8.30
N LEU A 162 11.33 14.91 -7.04
CA LEU A 162 10.31 15.88 -6.63
C LEU A 162 10.81 17.33 -6.77
N ALA A 163 12.06 17.60 -6.41
CA ALA A 163 12.68 18.91 -6.55
C ALA A 163 12.84 19.31 -8.02
N ASP A 164 13.31 18.38 -8.87
CA ASP A 164 13.45 18.58 -10.32
C ASP A 164 12.10 18.75 -11.03
N ALA A 165 11.03 18.18 -10.47
CA ALA A 165 9.66 18.37 -10.94
C ALA A 165 9.02 19.68 -10.43
N GLY A 166 9.76 20.53 -9.71
CA GLY A 166 9.26 21.80 -9.18
C GLY A 166 8.28 21.66 -8.01
N ILE A 167 8.19 20.47 -7.39
CA ILE A 167 7.34 20.20 -6.23
C ILE A 167 8.17 20.52 -4.97
N SER A 168 8.27 21.81 -4.62
CA SER A 168 8.91 22.25 -3.39
C SER A 168 7.90 22.18 -2.24
N GLY A 169 8.11 21.25 -1.29
CA GLY A 169 7.19 21.13 -0.15
C GLY A 169 7.60 20.14 0.94
N ALA A 170 8.77 19.54 0.88
CA ALA A 170 9.19 18.59 1.90
C ALA A 170 10.63 18.84 2.36
N GLN A 171 10.89 20.02 2.93
CA GLN A 171 12.00 20.13 3.87
C GLN A 171 11.43 19.82 5.25
N GLY A 172 11.64 18.57 5.71
CA GLY A 172 11.43 18.18 7.08
C GLY A 172 12.33 19.03 7.97
N SER A 173 11.71 19.80 8.85
CA SER A 173 12.40 20.41 9.99
C SER A 173 12.96 19.28 10.85
N GLY A 174 14.28 19.33 11.08
CA GLY A 174 15.08 18.42 11.89
C GLY A 174 14.68 18.37 13.35
#